data_d29a87bdee1968caab0f3031e41221c0
#
_entry.id   d29a87bdee1968caab0f3031e41221c0
#
_cell.length_a   1.000
_cell.length_b   1.000
_cell.length_c   1.000
_cell.angle_alpha   90.00
_cell.angle_beta   90.00
_cell.angle_gamma   90.00
#
_symmetry.space_group_name_H-M   'P 1'
#
loop_
_entity.id
_entity.type
_entity.pdbx_description
1 polymer ?
#
loop_
_entity_poly.entity_id
_entity_poly.type
_entity_poly.pdbx_seq_one_letter_code
_entity_poly.pdbx_strand_id
1 'polypeptide(L)'
;MVETSSDLLIVYTSKNGRTGSKVEPIYQGIIDGGATATIRTIHDVQWDEMVSAKGVIVGTPVRFGGVDWEIKQFFDTTAYQDYPGPLSGKVGGVFTGGGRPGSGAELALLSMLHILLNHGMIIQGNAYSSHYGPVALSESPRDDVVSVCNAWGKHWADLVQRLFGTC
;
A
#
# COMPACT_ATOMS: atom_id res chain seq x y z
N MET A 1 19.04 -20.68 -0.90
CA MET A 1 19.40 -19.24 -0.76
C MET A 1 18.19 -18.59 -0.07
N VAL A 2 18.40 -17.99 1.10
CA VAL A 2 17.34 -17.21 1.75
C VAL A 2 17.17 -15.98 0.86
N GLU A 3 16.05 -15.87 0.13
CA GLU A 3 15.70 -14.62 -0.53
C GLU A 3 15.62 -13.55 0.56
N THR A 4 16.47 -12.55 0.46
CA THR A 4 16.44 -11.42 1.38
C THR A 4 15.09 -10.75 1.21
N SER A 5 14.25 -10.77 2.27
CA SER A 5 12.95 -10.11 2.23
C SER A 5 13.15 -8.63 1.91
N SER A 6 12.34 -8.09 1.01
CA SER A 6 12.35 -6.66 0.71
C SER A 6 11.87 -5.86 1.93
N ASP A 7 12.34 -4.61 2.05
CA ASP A 7 11.90 -3.72 3.12
C ASP A 7 10.38 -3.45 3.06
N LEU A 8 9.87 -3.25 1.86
CA LEU A 8 8.46 -2.96 1.61
C LEU A 8 7.86 -3.94 0.59
N LEU A 9 6.64 -4.38 0.85
CA LEU A 9 5.83 -5.17 -0.07
C LEU A 9 4.66 -4.33 -0.57
N ILE A 10 4.56 -4.14 -1.88
CA ILE A 10 3.40 -3.50 -2.52
C ILE A 10 2.45 -4.60 -2.97
N VAL A 11 1.24 -4.63 -2.39
CA VAL A 11 0.19 -5.58 -2.75
C VAL A 11 -1.01 -4.83 -3.32
N TYR A 12 -1.53 -5.26 -4.46
CA TYR A 12 -2.65 -4.54 -5.06
C TYR A 12 -3.59 -5.44 -5.88
N THR A 13 -4.79 -4.92 -6.12
CA THR A 13 -5.67 -5.43 -7.19
C THR A 13 -6.05 -4.29 -8.14
N SER A 14 -6.22 -4.62 -9.42
CA SER A 14 -6.54 -3.61 -10.45
C SER A 14 -7.21 -4.27 -11.65
N LYS A 15 -8.52 -4.04 -11.85
CA LYS A 15 -9.26 -4.59 -12.99
C LYS A 15 -9.17 -3.71 -14.23
N ASN A 16 -9.12 -2.38 -14.06
CA ASN A 16 -9.15 -1.40 -15.15
C ASN A 16 -7.86 -0.57 -15.25
N GLY A 17 -6.75 -1.07 -14.73
CA GLY A 17 -5.45 -0.39 -14.78
C GLY A 17 -5.28 0.82 -13.85
N ARG A 18 -6.38 1.44 -13.35
CA ARG A 18 -6.30 2.70 -12.58
C ARG A 18 -5.49 2.58 -11.29
N THR A 19 -5.69 1.52 -10.51
CA THR A 19 -4.85 1.27 -9.32
C THR A 19 -3.45 0.84 -9.74
N GLY A 20 -3.34 -0.08 -10.70
CA GLY A 20 -2.07 -0.61 -11.19
C GLY A 20 -1.12 0.47 -11.73
N SER A 21 -1.64 1.51 -12.39
CA SER A 21 -0.82 2.59 -12.94
C SER A 21 -0.03 3.41 -11.92
N LYS A 22 -0.32 3.27 -10.62
CA LYS A 22 0.40 3.94 -9.52
C LYS A 22 1.51 3.09 -8.93
N VAL A 23 1.48 1.79 -9.20
CA VAL A 23 2.42 0.84 -8.59
C VAL A 23 3.86 1.17 -8.95
N GLU A 24 4.14 1.37 -10.23
CA GLU A 24 5.49 1.68 -10.69
C GLU A 24 6.03 3.02 -10.15
N PRO A 25 5.29 4.15 -10.20
CA PRO A 25 5.75 5.38 -9.57
C PRO A 25 5.97 5.27 -8.06
N ILE A 26 5.15 4.52 -7.34
CA ILE A 26 5.34 4.26 -5.90
C ILE A 26 6.62 3.42 -5.70
N TYR A 27 6.76 2.33 -6.44
CA TYR A 27 7.95 1.48 -6.40
C TYR A 27 9.23 2.28 -6.64
N GLN A 28 9.25 3.07 -7.71
CA GLN A 28 10.40 3.91 -8.02
C GLN A 28 10.71 4.89 -6.89
N GLY A 29 9.68 5.47 -6.27
CA GLY A 29 9.86 6.34 -5.11
C GLY A 29 10.48 5.63 -3.91
N ILE A 30 10.13 4.37 -3.67
CA ILE A 30 10.73 3.56 -2.60
C ILE A 30 12.21 3.32 -2.90
N ILE A 31 12.55 2.94 -4.12
CA ILE A 31 13.95 2.70 -4.54
C ILE A 31 14.76 4.00 -4.45
N ASP A 32 14.24 5.12 -4.96
CA ASP A 32 14.88 6.44 -4.87
C ASP A 32 15.07 6.91 -3.42
N GLY A 33 14.19 6.45 -2.51
CA GLY A 33 14.29 6.66 -1.07
C GLY A 33 15.29 5.75 -0.37
N GLY A 34 15.95 4.83 -1.10
CA GLY A 34 17.00 3.96 -0.58
C GLY A 34 16.52 2.68 0.13
N ALA A 35 15.23 2.33 0.01
CA ALA A 35 14.69 1.06 0.50
C ALA A 35 14.48 0.07 -0.66
N THR A 36 14.35 -1.21 -0.33
CA THR A 36 14.00 -2.27 -1.28
C THR A 36 12.51 -2.53 -1.28
N ALA A 37 11.95 -2.93 -2.42
CA ALA A 37 10.53 -3.27 -2.52
C ALA A 37 10.28 -4.48 -3.45
N THR A 38 9.19 -5.19 -3.17
CA THR A 38 8.64 -6.23 -4.04
C THR A 38 7.19 -5.87 -4.38
N ILE A 39 6.76 -6.19 -5.59
CA ILE A 39 5.40 -5.96 -6.08
C ILE A 39 4.70 -7.31 -6.24
N ARG A 40 3.47 -7.41 -5.73
CA ARG A 40 2.58 -8.56 -5.92
C ARG A 40 1.15 -8.10 -6.22
N THR A 41 0.45 -8.86 -7.03
CA THR A 41 -1.02 -8.76 -7.03
C THR A 41 -1.59 -9.48 -5.81
N ILE A 42 -2.85 -9.19 -5.46
CA ILE A 42 -3.51 -9.88 -4.34
C ILE A 42 -3.67 -11.39 -4.60
N HIS A 43 -3.62 -11.82 -5.85
CA HIS A 43 -3.75 -13.22 -6.23
C HIS A 43 -2.43 -13.99 -6.14
N ASP A 44 -1.29 -13.28 -6.22
CA ASP A 44 0.05 -13.90 -6.24
C ASP A 44 0.76 -13.80 -4.89
N VAL A 45 0.35 -12.85 -4.04
CA VAL A 45 0.99 -12.62 -2.75
C VAL A 45 0.82 -13.82 -1.82
N GLN A 46 1.92 -14.21 -1.18
CA GLN A 46 1.90 -15.19 -0.10
C GLN A 46 1.90 -14.48 1.26
N TRP A 47 1.18 -15.06 2.23
CA TRP A 47 1.11 -14.48 3.58
C TRP A 47 2.50 -14.29 4.20
N ASP A 48 3.39 -15.25 4.01
CA ASP A 48 4.77 -15.20 4.52
C ASP A 48 5.57 -14.02 3.96
N GLU A 49 5.28 -13.56 2.73
CA GLU A 49 5.91 -12.36 2.15
C GLU A 49 5.48 -11.10 2.92
N MET A 50 4.18 -11.00 3.30
CA MET A 50 3.69 -9.90 4.13
C MET A 50 4.29 -9.93 5.54
N VAL A 51 4.44 -11.13 6.09
CA VAL A 51 5.01 -11.33 7.43
C VAL A 51 6.51 -11.02 7.45
N SER A 52 7.24 -11.31 6.39
CA SER A 52 8.69 -11.07 6.34
C SER A 52 9.07 -9.62 6.01
N ALA A 53 8.24 -8.88 5.30
CA ALA A 53 8.49 -7.46 4.98
C ALA A 53 8.44 -6.58 6.24
N LYS A 54 9.19 -5.46 6.24
CA LYS A 54 9.14 -4.43 7.30
C LYS A 54 7.90 -3.55 7.18
N GLY A 55 7.29 -3.49 6.00
CA GLY A 55 6.05 -2.78 5.77
C GLY A 55 5.28 -3.28 4.56
N VAL A 56 3.97 -3.02 4.55
CA VAL A 56 3.04 -3.43 3.48
C VAL A 56 2.25 -2.22 2.98
N ILE A 57 2.31 -2.00 1.69
CA ILE A 57 1.59 -0.93 0.99
C ILE A 57 0.47 -1.56 0.17
N VAL A 58 -0.78 -1.24 0.47
CA VAL A 58 -1.93 -1.89 -0.16
C VAL A 58 -2.64 -0.96 -1.14
N GLY A 59 -2.74 -1.42 -2.39
CA GLY A 59 -3.47 -0.75 -3.46
C GLY A 59 -4.84 -1.36 -3.71
N THR A 60 -5.90 -0.57 -3.56
CA THR A 60 -7.28 -0.99 -3.78
C THR A 60 -8.01 -0.10 -4.78
N PRO A 61 -8.76 -0.64 -5.75
CA PRO A 61 -9.70 0.19 -6.49
C PRO A 61 -10.89 0.58 -5.60
N VAL A 62 -11.54 1.69 -5.96
CA VAL A 62 -12.81 2.07 -5.32
C VAL A 62 -13.92 1.12 -5.78
N ARG A 63 -14.59 0.46 -4.85
CA ARG A 63 -15.77 -0.38 -5.08
C ARG A 63 -16.93 0.11 -4.22
N PHE A 64 -17.91 0.79 -4.86
CA PHE A 64 -19.08 1.31 -4.15
C PHE A 64 -18.74 2.09 -2.88
N GLY A 65 -17.70 2.93 -2.94
CA GLY A 65 -17.26 3.75 -1.81
C GLY A 65 -16.35 3.03 -0.81
N GLY A 66 -15.94 1.79 -1.04
CA GLY A 66 -15.11 1.01 -0.12
C GLY A 66 -13.94 0.31 -0.80
N VAL A 67 -13.22 -0.49 0.00
CA VAL A 67 -12.14 -1.37 -0.43
C VAL A 67 -12.67 -2.48 -1.35
N ASP A 68 -11.84 -2.95 -2.28
CA ASP A 68 -12.19 -4.09 -3.14
C ASP A 68 -12.38 -5.37 -2.31
N TRP A 69 -13.39 -6.17 -2.66
CA TRP A 69 -13.74 -7.39 -1.94
C TRP A 69 -12.59 -8.42 -1.91
N GLU A 70 -11.77 -8.49 -2.95
CA GLU A 70 -10.63 -9.41 -3.02
C GLU A 70 -9.58 -9.08 -1.94
N ILE A 71 -9.30 -7.79 -1.76
CA ILE A 71 -8.44 -7.30 -0.65
C ILE A 71 -9.07 -7.64 0.70
N LYS A 72 -10.35 -7.31 0.86
CA LYS A 72 -11.07 -7.58 2.12
C LYS A 72 -11.10 -9.07 2.44
N GLN A 73 -11.39 -9.91 1.46
CA GLN A 73 -11.39 -11.36 1.60
C GLN A 73 -10.04 -11.89 2.06
N PHE A 74 -8.94 -11.41 1.46
CA PHE A 74 -7.59 -11.84 1.85
C PHE A 74 -7.34 -11.57 3.34
N PHE A 75 -7.68 -10.37 3.82
CA PHE A 75 -7.51 -10.04 5.25
C PHE A 75 -8.47 -10.83 6.14
N ASP A 76 -9.70 -11.08 5.72
CA ASP A 76 -10.70 -11.82 6.51
C ASP A 76 -10.44 -13.33 6.57
N THR A 77 -9.73 -13.89 5.61
CA THR A 77 -9.50 -15.34 5.54
C THR A 77 -8.06 -15.73 5.82
N THR A 78 -7.10 -15.12 5.12
CA THR A 78 -5.68 -15.49 5.23
C THR A 78 -5.03 -14.82 6.44
N ALA A 79 -5.11 -13.51 6.53
CA ALA A 79 -4.49 -12.76 7.62
C ALA A 79 -5.15 -13.01 8.98
N TYR A 80 -6.44 -13.30 9.01
CA TYR A 80 -7.19 -13.57 10.23
C TYR A 80 -6.72 -14.83 10.97
N GLN A 81 -6.17 -15.81 10.27
CA GLN A 81 -5.70 -17.06 10.87
C GLN A 81 -4.58 -16.85 11.90
N ASP A 82 -3.74 -15.83 11.70
CA ASP A 82 -2.63 -15.48 12.58
C ASP A 82 -2.93 -14.24 13.45
N TYR A 83 -4.18 -13.79 13.50
CA TYR A 83 -4.60 -12.61 14.28
C TYR A 83 -4.74 -12.93 15.78
N PRO A 84 -4.32 -12.03 16.69
CA PRO A 84 -3.53 -10.81 16.50
C PRO A 84 -2.05 -11.18 16.25
N GLY A 85 -1.42 -10.52 15.30
CA GLY A 85 -0.21 -11.12 14.94
C GLY A 85 0.90 -10.38 14.24
N PRO A 86 1.46 -11.04 13.24
CA PRO A 86 2.82 -10.75 12.75
C PRO A 86 2.95 -9.43 11.98
N LEU A 87 1.86 -8.73 11.68
CA LEU A 87 1.91 -7.40 11.07
C LEU A 87 2.05 -6.27 12.11
N SER A 88 1.90 -6.56 13.40
CA SER A 88 2.00 -5.55 14.46
C SER A 88 3.37 -4.87 14.47
N GLY A 89 3.37 -3.54 14.54
CA GLY A 89 4.59 -2.71 14.52
C GLY A 89 5.21 -2.49 13.14
N LYS A 90 4.73 -3.14 12.07
CA LYS A 90 5.20 -2.89 10.69
C LYS A 90 4.61 -1.61 10.10
N VAL A 91 5.29 -1.05 9.10
CA VAL A 91 4.77 0.11 8.36
C VAL A 91 3.58 -0.31 7.50
N GLY A 92 2.49 0.45 7.58
CA GLY A 92 1.33 0.32 6.71
C GLY A 92 1.14 1.54 5.82
N GLY A 93 0.76 1.32 4.57
CA GLY A 93 0.41 2.39 3.64
C GLY A 93 -0.67 1.97 2.67
N VAL A 94 -1.36 2.94 2.09
CA VAL A 94 -2.46 2.65 1.16
C VAL A 94 -2.46 3.61 -0.03
N PHE A 95 -2.96 3.13 -1.18
CA PHE A 95 -3.26 3.94 -2.35
C PHE A 95 -4.50 3.44 -3.08
N THR A 96 -5.14 4.29 -3.86
CA THR A 96 -6.37 3.91 -4.57
C THR A 96 -6.49 4.49 -5.96
N GLY A 97 -7.29 3.82 -6.79
CA GLY A 97 -7.74 4.31 -8.09
C GLY A 97 -9.26 4.41 -8.14
N GLY A 98 -9.77 5.63 -8.38
CA GLY A 98 -11.19 5.89 -8.54
C GLY A 98 -11.59 6.22 -9.99
N GLY A 99 -12.88 6.19 -10.28
CA GLY A 99 -13.41 6.51 -11.61
C GLY A 99 -13.59 8.01 -11.85
N ARG A 100 -13.87 8.79 -10.81
CA ARG A 100 -14.15 10.24 -10.88
C ARG A 100 -14.15 10.85 -9.47
N PRO A 101 -14.06 12.19 -9.33
CA PRO A 101 -14.28 12.85 -8.05
C PRO A 101 -15.63 12.47 -7.44
N GLY A 102 -15.68 12.34 -6.13
CA GLY A 102 -16.88 11.95 -5.40
C GLY A 102 -17.27 10.48 -5.51
N SER A 103 -16.41 9.61 -6.08
CA SER A 103 -16.69 8.16 -6.18
C SER A 103 -16.36 7.39 -4.90
N GLY A 104 -15.88 8.04 -3.84
CA GLY A 104 -15.55 7.42 -2.56
C GLY A 104 -14.09 6.97 -2.46
N ALA A 105 -13.16 7.66 -3.14
CA ALA A 105 -11.74 7.33 -3.09
C ALA A 105 -11.19 7.42 -1.67
N GLU A 106 -11.47 8.51 -0.96
CA GLU A 106 -11.05 8.71 0.42
C GLU A 106 -11.67 7.67 1.37
N LEU A 107 -12.92 7.28 1.13
CA LEU A 107 -13.58 6.23 1.92
C LEU A 107 -12.91 4.87 1.71
N ALA A 108 -12.49 4.55 0.49
CA ALA A 108 -11.74 3.33 0.20
C ALA A 108 -10.36 3.33 0.90
N LEU A 109 -9.64 4.48 0.89
CA LEU A 109 -8.39 4.62 1.65
C LEU A 109 -8.62 4.43 3.16
N LEU A 110 -9.59 5.12 3.74
CA LEU A 110 -9.90 5.02 5.17
C LEU A 110 -10.32 3.59 5.55
N SER A 111 -11.15 2.94 4.72
CA SER A 111 -11.55 1.55 4.93
C SER A 111 -10.34 0.61 4.98
N MET A 112 -9.37 0.82 4.08
CA MET A 112 -8.13 0.01 4.07
C MET A 112 -7.23 0.36 5.27
N LEU A 113 -7.09 1.64 5.62
CA LEU A 113 -6.32 2.07 6.79
C LEU A 113 -6.88 1.44 8.09
N HIS A 114 -8.20 1.34 8.23
CA HIS A 114 -8.81 0.67 9.39
C HIS A 114 -8.40 -0.80 9.48
N ILE A 115 -8.31 -1.51 8.36
CA ILE A 115 -7.84 -2.91 8.34
C ILE A 115 -6.39 -2.98 8.84
N LEU A 116 -5.49 -2.14 8.31
CA LEU A 116 -4.08 -2.12 8.71
C LEU A 116 -3.90 -1.74 10.19
N LEU A 117 -4.66 -0.75 10.66
CA LEU A 117 -4.65 -0.35 12.09
C LEU A 117 -5.13 -1.48 13.01
N ASN A 118 -6.14 -2.27 12.61
CA ASN A 118 -6.56 -3.44 13.37
C ASN A 118 -5.47 -4.51 13.47
N HIS A 119 -4.58 -4.60 12.49
CA HIS A 119 -3.38 -5.46 12.57
C HIS A 119 -2.22 -4.84 13.36
N GLY A 120 -2.42 -3.67 14.00
CA GLY A 120 -1.39 -3.00 14.81
C GLY A 120 -0.28 -2.35 13.98
N MET A 121 -0.52 -2.08 12.71
CA MET A 121 0.48 -1.46 11.84
C MET A 121 0.66 0.03 12.14
N ILE A 122 1.86 0.54 11.87
CA ILE A 122 2.22 1.94 12.03
C ILE A 122 1.84 2.69 10.75
N ILE A 123 0.90 3.62 10.87
CA ILE A 123 0.43 4.47 9.77
C ILE A 123 0.93 5.89 9.98
N GLN A 124 1.62 6.44 8.99
CA GLN A 124 1.99 7.85 8.98
C GLN A 124 1.34 8.54 7.77
N GLY A 125 0.54 9.57 8.04
CA GLY A 125 -0.01 10.44 7.02
C GLY A 125 1.04 11.38 6.43
N ASN A 126 0.75 11.98 5.29
CA ASN A 126 1.59 13.00 4.68
C ASN A 126 0.95 14.39 4.90
N ALA A 127 1.69 15.31 5.55
CA ALA A 127 1.18 16.64 5.86
C ALA A 127 1.12 17.58 4.64
N TYR A 128 1.80 17.24 3.56
CA TYR A 128 1.97 18.14 2.41
C TYR A 128 1.08 17.80 1.21
N SER A 129 0.69 16.54 1.05
CA SER A 129 -0.08 16.09 -0.11
C SER A 129 -0.78 14.76 0.16
N SER A 130 -2.02 14.59 -0.37
CA SER A 130 -2.75 13.31 -0.34
C SER A 130 -2.70 12.63 1.04
N HIS A 131 -3.12 13.33 2.07
CA HIS A 131 -2.90 13.03 3.50
C HIS A 131 -3.07 11.56 3.91
N TYR A 132 -3.96 10.82 3.26
CA TYR A 132 -4.27 9.41 3.57
C TYR A 132 -3.55 8.40 2.65
N GLY A 133 -3.05 8.87 1.51
CA GLY A 133 -2.43 8.05 0.48
C GLY A 133 -2.74 8.55 -0.94
N PRO A 134 -1.96 8.16 -1.95
CA PRO A 134 -2.18 8.60 -3.32
C PRO A 134 -3.53 8.16 -3.88
N VAL A 135 -4.20 9.09 -4.56
CA VAL A 135 -5.44 8.86 -5.31
C VAL A 135 -5.21 9.21 -6.78
N ALA A 136 -5.63 8.35 -7.70
CA ALA A 136 -5.75 8.75 -9.10
C ALA A 136 -7.11 8.38 -9.66
N LEU A 137 -7.65 9.30 -10.45
CA LEU A 137 -8.99 9.21 -11.02
C LEU A 137 -8.99 8.91 -12.53
N SER A 138 -7.83 8.54 -13.10
CA SER A 138 -7.67 8.21 -14.51
C SER A 138 -6.90 6.90 -14.70
N GLU A 139 -7.03 6.29 -15.87
CA GLU A 139 -6.32 5.05 -16.23
C GLU A 139 -4.83 5.28 -16.44
N SER A 140 -4.48 6.40 -17.08
CA SER A 140 -3.10 6.84 -17.20
C SER A 140 -2.83 7.92 -16.16
N PRO A 141 -1.83 7.75 -15.29
CA PRO A 141 -1.50 8.77 -14.33
C PRO A 141 -0.98 10.01 -15.07
N ARG A 142 -1.50 11.18 -14.72
CA ARG A 142 -0.94 12.45 -15.15
C ARG A 142 0.38 12.69 -14.40
N ASP A 143 1.23 13.56 -14.89
CA ASP A 143 2.53 13.84 -14.28
C ASP A 143 2.43 14.27 -12.81
N ASP A 144 1.38 15.00 -12.44
CA ASP A 144 1.10 15.38 -11.06
C ASP A 144 0.82 14.17 -10.16
N VAL A 145 0.10 13.17 -10.67
CA VAL A 145 -0.18 11.91 -9.94
C VAL A 145 1.08 11.05 -9.83
N VAL A 146 1.89 10.96 -10.89
CA VAL A 146 3.18 10.26 -10.86
C VAL A 146 4.08 10.86 -9.79
N SER A 147 4.17 12.19 -9.77
CA SER A 147 4.95 12.95 -8.78
C SER A 147 4.50 12.67 -7.34
N VAL A 148 3.20 12.68 -7.08
CA VAL A 148 2.61 12.37 -5.78
C VAL A 148 2.90 10.92 -5.38
N CYS A 149 2.73 9.96 -6.28
CA CYS A 149 3.02 8.55 -6.02
C CYS A 149 4.49 8.31 -5.68
N ASN A 150 5.41 8.93 -6.44
CA ASN A 150 6.84 8.84 -6.15
C ASN A 150 7.18 9.47 -4.78
N ALA A 151 6.63 10.64 -4.46
CA ALA A 151 6.83 11.27 -3.15
C ALA A 151 6.31 10.40 -2.00
N TRP A 152 5.19 9.69 -2.18
CA TRP A 152 4.69 8.74 -1.20
C TRP A 152 5.59 7.50 -1.06
N GLY A 153 6.14 7.00 -2.17
CA GLY A 153 7.13 5.92 -2.11
C GLY A 153 8.35 6.30 -1.26
N LYS A 154 8.90 7.49 -1.47
CA LYS A 154 10.00 8.04 -0.64
C LYS A 154 9.61 8.20 0.82
N HIS A 155 8.39 8.66 1.09
CA HIS A 155 7.87 8.81 2.45
C HIS A 155 7.82 7.47 3.21
N TRP A 156 7.35 6.40 2.58
CA TRP A 156 7.34 5.08 3.21
C TRP A 156 8.74 4.49 3.36
N ALA A 157 9.64 4.71 2.38
CA ALA A 157 11.04 4.31 2.50
C ALA A 157 11.72 4.99 3.70
N ASP A 158 11.56 6.30 3.84
CA ASP A 158 12.08 7.05 4.99
C ASP A 158 11.51 6.53 6.32
N LEU A 159 10.22 6.25 6.39
CA LEU A 159 9.59 5.72 7.60
C LEU A 159 10.15 4.34 7.98
N VAL A 160 10.32 3.43 7.01
CA VAL A 160 10.94 2.12 7.24
C VAL A 160 12.38 2.27 7.72
N GLN A 161 13.17 3.13 7.10
CA GLN A 161 14.56 3.35 7.51
C GLN A 161 14.66 3.93 8.93
N ARG A 162 13.80 4.88 9.28
CA ARG A 162 13.76 5.45 10.64
C ARG A 162 13.38 4.43 11.71
N LEU A 163 12.49 3.49 11.38
CA LEU A 163 12.01 2.51 12.35
C LEU A 163 12.88 1.24 12.42
N PHE A 164 13.46 0.82 11.30
CA PHE A 164 14.15 -0.48 11.17
C PHE A 164 15.56 -0.37 10.62
N GLY A 165 16.04 0.82 10.29
CA GLY A 165 17.43 1.03 9.88
C GLY A 165 18.37 0.75 11.05
N THR A 166 19.52 0.13 10.77
CA THR A 166 20.61 0.03 11.74
C THR A 166 21.25 1.42 11.89
N CYS A 167 21.35 1.91 13.13
CA CYS A 167 22.18 3.08 13.46
C CYS A 167 23.63 2.83 13.13
#